data_cf3f8ebde7d4159f5cadda88be46fc30
#
_entry.id   cf3f8ebde7d4159f5cadda88be46fc30
#
_cell.length_a   1.000
_cell.length_b   1.000
_cell.length_c   1.000
_cell.angle_alpha   90.00
_cell.angle_beta   90.00
_cell.angle_gamma   90.00
#
_symmetry.space_group_name_H-M   'P 1'
#
loop_
_entity.id
_entity.type
_entity.pdbx_description
1 polymer ?
#
loop_
_entity_poly.entity_id
_entity_poly.type
_entity_poly.pdbx_seq_one_letter_code
_entity_poly.pdbx_strand_id
1 'polypeptide(L)'
;MRRIIPVLMLFVLVSACSSIDCPVENKVYCKYKLAGKVTQLSDTLSVDGLRPDEPNVVLLNREEDASEFSLPVSHVHAEDVLVLTLVNSASKASYDTIWLKKTNIPHFESVDCAPRYFHRIEKVTCTRHTLDSIIIKNSEITYDTTGGNILLYFKSGH
;
A
#
# COMPACT_ATOMS: atom_id res chain seq x y z
N MET A 1 -18.89 -54.29 24.45
CA MET A 1 -18.54 -53.83 23.08
C MET A 1 -19.65 -53.02 22.40
N ARG A 2 -20.91 -53.35 22.57
CA ARG A 2 -22.07 -52.70 21.88
C ARG A 2 -22.35 -51.23 22.29
N ARG A 3 -21.83 -50.73 23.42
CA ARG A 3 -22.00 -49.33 23.91
C ARG A 3 -20.82 -48.42 23.61
N ILE A 4 -19.69 -48.92 23.13
CA ILE A 4 -18.49 -48.16 22.83
C ILE A 4 -18.58 -47.56 21.43
N ILE A 5 -19.25 -48.24 20.50
CA ILE A 5 -19.41 -47.80 19.12
C ILE A 5 -20.13 -46.44 18.99
N PRO A 6 -21.28 -46.16 19.69
CA PRO A 6 -21.94 -44.85 19.57
C PRO A 6 -21.14 -43.73 20.23
N VAL A 7 -20.32 -43.99 21.25
CA VAL A 7 -19.45 -42.98 21.87
C VAL A 7 -18.29 -42.66 20.95
N LEU A 8 -17.70 -43.63 20.26
CA LEU A 8 -16.65 -43.39 19.27
C LEU A 8 -17.17 -42.60 18.05
N MET A 9 -18.41 -42.88 17.61
CA MET A 9 -19.04 -42.20 16.51
C MET A 9 -19.38 -40.71 16.85
N LEU A 10 -19.72 -40.43 18.12
CA LEU A 10 -19.96 -39.10 18.62
C LEU A 10 -18.66 -38.27 18.66
N PHE A 11 -17.52 -38.89 18.96
CA PHE A 11 -16.22 -38.21 19.00
C PHE A 11 -15.70 -37.78 17.61
N VAL A 12 -16.05 -38.51 16.54
CA VAL A 12 -15.68 -38.21 15.17
C VAL A 12 -16.46 -36.99 14.61
N LEU A 13 -17.68 -36.73 15.12
CA LEU A 13 -18.51 -35.64 14.69
C LEU A 13 -18.07 -34.26 15.26
N VAL A 14 -17.24 -34.22 16.29
CA VAL A 14 -16.79 -32.96 16.93
C VAL A 14 -15.50 -32.41 16.31
N SER A 15 -14.78 -33.21 15.52
CA SER A 15 -13.49 -32.80 14.89
C SER A 15 -13.63 -32.13 13.53
N ALA A 16 -14.85 -31.81 13.08
CA ALA A 16 -15.11 -31.19 11.77
C ALA A 16 -15.23 -29.65 11.82
N CYS A 17 -14.80 -29.00 12.90
CA CYS A 17 -14.63 -27.53 12.88
C CYS A 17 -13.29 -27.19 12.22
N SER A 18 -13.28 -27.07 10.91
CA SER A 18 -12.19 -26.35 10.23
C SER A 18 -12.35 -24.86 10.54
N SER A 19 -11.50 -24.31 11.39
CA SER A 19 -11.36 -22.86 11.53
C SER A 19 -10.81 -22.33 10.21
N ILE A 20 -11.64 -21.63 9.45
CA ILE A 20 -11.17 -20.91 8.28
C ILE A 20 -10.44 -19.67 8.81
N ASP A 21 -9.11 -19.73 8.82
CA ASP A 21 -8.29 -18.57 9.17
C ASP A 21 -8.30 -17.58 8.01
N CYS A 22 -9.22 -16.63 8.05
CA CYS A 22 -9.17 -15.49 7.14
C CYS A 22 -8.00 -14.59 7.52
N PRO A 23 -7.10 -14.28 6.59
CA PRO A 23 -5.98 -13.37 6.87
C PRO A 23 -6.50 -12.02 7.37
N VAL A 24 -5.93 -11.53 8.47
CA VAL A 24 -6.37 -10.28 9.15
C VAL A 24 -6.03 -9.03 8.35
N GLU A 25 -4.99 -9.06 7.53
CA GLU A 25 -4.56 -7.90 6.76
C GLU A 25 -5.27 -7.83 5.41
N ASN A 26 -6.10 -6.81 5.24
CA ASN A 26 -6.85 -6.54 4.00
C ASN A 26 -6.20 -5.47 3.11
N LYS A 27 -4.94 -5.06 3.41
CA LYS A 27 -4.28 -3.97 2.70
C LYS A 27 -3.25 -4.52 1.72
N VAL A 28 -3.27 -4.01 0.50
CA VAL A 28 -2.17 -4.13 -0.44
C VAL A 28 -1.39 -2.82 -0.50
N TYR A 29 -0.14 -2.89 -0.88
CA TYR A 29 0.77 -1.75 -0.85
C TYR A 29 1.24 -1.40 -2.26
N CYS A 30 1.17 -0.11 -2.59
CA CYS A 30 1.83 0.45 -3.76
C CYS A 30 3.28 0.76 -3.40
N LYS A 31 4.22 0.19 -4.13
CA LYS A 31 5.65 0.40 -3.92
C LYS A 31 6.16 1.50 -4.83
N TYR A 32 6.75 2.51 -4.20
CA TYR A 32 7.42 3.64 -4.83
C TYR A 32 8.92 3.43 -4.75
N LYS A 33 9.61 3.64 -5.87
CA LYS A 33 11.07 3.51 -5.94
C LYS A 33 11.67 4.76 -6.55
N LEU A 34 12.76 5.25 -5.97
CA LEU A 34 13.51 6.36 -6.54
C LEU A 34 14.29 5.88 -7.75
N ALA A 35 14.36 6.75 -8.76
CA ALA A 35 15.05 6.47 -10.01
C ALA A 35 15.73 7.71 -10.59
N GLY A 36 16.61 7.50 -11.56
CA GLY A 36 17.36 8.57 -12.22
C GLY A 36 18.63 8.94 -11.47
N LYS A 37 18.88 10.24 -11.30
CA LYS A 37 20.11 10.76 -10.67
C LYS A 37 20.08 10.65 -9.14
N VAL A 38 18.88 10.76 -8.56
CA VAL A 38 18.66 10.65 -7.11
C VAL A 38 18.03 9.27 -6.86
N THR A 39 18.83 8.33 -6.39
CA THR A 39 18.40 6.97 -6.06
C THR A 39 18.19 6.76 -4.56
N GLN A 40 18.59 7.73 -3.75
CA GLN A 40 18.40 7.78 -2.31
C GLN A 40 18.27 9.26 -1.91
N LEU A 41 17.31 9.56 -1.03
CA LEU A 41 17.12 10.90 -0.49
C LEU A 41 18.15 11.21 0.58
N SER A 42 18.64 12.43 0.60
CA SER A 42 19.39 12.99 1.74
C SER A 42 18.47 13.73 2.73
N ASP A 43 17.26 14.04 2.29
CA ASP A 43 16.23 14.72 3.06
C ASP A 43 15.33 13.68 3.76
N THR A 44 14.79 14.02 4.93
CA THR A 44 13.82 13.19 5.63
C THR A 44 12.47 13.25 4.91
N LEU A 45 11.92 12.09 4.57
CA LEU A 45 10.64 11.96 3.85
C LEU A 45 9.50 11.64 4.82
N SER A 46 8.41 12.39 4.71
CA SER A 46 7.11 12.01 5.28
C SER A 46 6.05 12.00 4.18
N VAL A 47 5.03 11.15 4.33
CA VAL A 47 3.91 11.09 3.37
C VAL A 47 2.59 11.04 4.12
N ASP A 48 1.73 11.98 3.80
CA ASP A 48 0.37 12.06 4.32
C ASP A 48 -0.65 11.74 3.22
N GLY A 49 -1.65 10.92 3.55
CA GLY A 49 -2.82 10.69 2.71
C GLY A 49 -3.89 11.71 3.00
N LEU A 50 -4.30 12.48 1.98
CA LEU A 50 -5.43 13.41 2.11
C LEU A 50 -6.75 12.66 1.92
N ARG A 51 -7.71 12.95 2.78
CA ARG A 51 -9.06 12.40 2.72
C ARG A 51 -10.07 13.53 2.64
N PRO A 52 -11.04 13.50 1.68
CA PRO A 52 -11.98 14.59 1.50
C PRO A 52 -12.84 14.90 2.71
N ASP A 53 -13.27 13.86 3.43
CA ASP A 53 -14.27 13.96 4.49
C ASP A 53 -13.77 13.50 5.87
N GLU A 54 -12.47 13.23 6.01
CA GLU A 54 -11.84 12.72 7.22
C GLU A 54 -10.51 13.44 7.51
N PRO A 55 -9.99 13.38 8.73
CA PRO A 55 -8.64 13.88 9.01
C PRO A 55 -7.59 13.18 8.14
N ASN A 56 -6.58 13.93 7.70
CA ASN A 56 -5.43 13.38 6.99
C ASN A 56 -4.76 12.28 7.83
N VAL A 57 -4.21 11.29 7.14
CA VAL A 57 -3.54 10.16 7.78
C VAL A 57 -2.05 10.17 7.43
N VAL A 58 -1.20 10.05 8.44
CA VAL A 58 0.23 9.86 8.24
C VAL A 58 0.46 8.43 7.76
N LEU A 59 0.95 8.25 6.54
CA LEU A 59 1.22 6.97 5.92
C LEU A 59 2.69 6.56 6.06
N LEU A 60 3.59 7.54 6.03
CA LEU A 60 5.02 7.38 6.27
C LEU A 60 5.50 8.55 7.11
N ASN A 61 6.25 8.27 8.18
CA ASN A 61 6.68 9.31 9.10
C ASN A 61 8.21 9.34 9.23
N ARG A 62 8.82 10.42 8.72
CA ARG A 62 10.24 10.75 8.91
C ARG A 62 11.20 9.63 8.51
N GLU A 63 11.01 9.06 7.32
CA GLU A 63 11.93 8.09 6.75
C GLU A 63 13.22 8.81 6.32
N GLU A 64 14.36 8.33 6.80
CA GLU A 64 15.69 8.82 6.46
C GLU A 64 16.30 7.89 5.41
N ASP A 65 17.16 8.45 4.55
CA ASP A 65 17.88 7.70 3.50
C ASP A 65 16.97 6.89 2.57
N ALA A 66 15.74 7.35 2.35
CA ALA A 66 14.75 6.63 1.56
C ALA A 66 15.22 6.42 0.12
N SER A 67 15.26 5.16 -0.32
CA SER A 67 15.48 4.74 -1.72
C SER A 67 14.24 4.11 -2.35
N GLU A 68 13.39 3.55 -1.52
CA GLU A 68 12.08 3.01 -1.86
C GLU A 68 11.19 3.01 -0.61
N PHE A 69 9.88 3.05 -0.81
CA PHE A 69 8.91 2.94 0.28
C PHE A 69 7.60 2.36 -0.25
N SER A 70 6.76 1.86 0.66
CA SER A 70 5.48 1.24 0.31
C SER A 70 4.36 1.90 1.10
N LEU A 71 3.28 2.28 0.41
CA LEU A 71 2.12 2.93 1.01
C LEU A 71 0.88 2.08 0.81
N PRO A 72 0.00 1.97 1.83
CA PRO A 72 -1.28 1.30 1.68
C PRO A 72 -2.15 2.06 0.67
N VAL A 73 -2.94 1.32 -0.09
CA VAL A 73 -3.84 1.87 -1.12
C VAL A 73 -5.27 1.80 -0.63
N SER A 74 -6.01 2.90 -0.75
CA SER A 74 -7.43 2.94 -0.35
C SER A 74 -8.29 2.14 -1.31
N HIS A 75 -9.19 1.32 -0.78
CA HIS A 75 -10.23 0.65 -1.57
C HIS A 75 -11.55 1.42 -1.59
N VAL A 76 -11.65 2.51 -0.82
CA VAL A 76 -12.87 3.33 -0.71
C VAL A 76 -12.93 4.35 -1.84
N HIS A 77 -11.79 4.96 -2.19
CA HIS A 77 -11.72 6.03 -3.19
C HIS A 77 -11.09 5.54 -4.50
N ALA A 78 -11.57 6.09 -5.61
CA ALA A 78 -11.01 5.84 -6.95
C ALA A 78 -9.68 6.59 -7.18
N GLU A 79 -9.40 7.59 -6.34
CA GLU A 79 -8.16 8.38 -6.39
C GLU A 79 -7.60 8.56 -4.98
N ASP A 80 -6.32 8.28 -4.81
CA ASP A 80 -5.58 8.61 -3.60
C ASP A 80 -4.78 9.89 -3.84
N VAL A 81 -4.84 10.80 -2.87
CA VAL A 81 -4.06 12.05 -2.89
C VAL A 81 -3.02 11.98 -1.77
N LEU A 82 -1.75 12.04 -2.15
CA LEU A 82 -0.61 11.88 -1.25
C LEU A 82 0.20 13.18 -1.23
N VAL A 83 0.48 13.69 -0.05
CA VAL A 83 1.38 14.84 0.13
C VAL A 83 2.72 14.32 0.63
N LEU A 84 3.75 14.53 -0.18
CA LEU A 84 5.14 14.25 0.18
C LEU A 84 5.72 15.49 0.84
N THR A 85 6.29 15.34 2.01
CA THR A 85 7.02 16.37 2.73
C THR A 85 8.49 15.96 2.85
N LEU A 86 9.37 16.74 2.25
CA LEU A 86 10.82 16.59 2.37
C LEU A 86 11.37 17.66 3.31
N VAL A 87 12.11 17.24 4.33
CA VAL A 87 12.76 18.15 5.27
C VAL A 87 14.28 17.97 5.17
N ASN A 88 14.97 19.02 4.75
CA ASN A 88 16.42 18.99 4.63
C ASN A 88 17.13 19.21 5.97
N SER A 89 18.47 19.08 5.98
CA SER A 89 19.32 19.27 7.17
C SER A 89 19.20 20.67 7.81
N ALA A 90 18.78 21.68 7.04
CA ALA A 90 18.53 23.04 7.57
C ALA A 90 17.07 23.19 8.08
N SER A 91 16.34 22.11 8.29
CA SER A 91 14.95 22.10 8.73
C SER A 91 13.98 22.84 7.82
N LYS A 92 14.33 23.02 6.54
CA LYS A 92 13.44 23.60 5.53
C LYS A 92 12.60 22.50 4.91
N ALA A 93 11.28 22.68 4.94
CA ALA A 93 10.34 21.76 4.34
C ALA A 93 10.02 22.15 2.88
N SER A 94 9.87 21.12 2.04
CA SER A 94 9.39 21.23 0.65
C SER A 94 8.28 20.20 0.45
N TYR A 95 7.30 20.52 -0.41
CA TYR A 95 6.09 19.71 -0.56
C TYR A 95 5.84 19.38 -2.02
N ASP A 96 5.45 18.15 -2.28
CA ASP A 96 4.84 17.74 -3.55
C ASP A 96 3.57 16.93 -3.29
N THR A 97 2.61 17.02 -4.21
CA THR A 97 1.37 16.24 -4.15
C THR A 97 1.35 15.25 -5.31
N ILE A 98 0.98 14.01 -5.01
CA ILE A 98 0.77 12.94 -5.99
C ILE A 98 -0.71 12.59 -6.00
N TRP A 99 -1.30 12.52 -7.19
CA TRP A 99 -2.66 11.99 -7.44
C TRP A 99 -2.52 10.64 -8.12
N LEU A 100 -3.02 9.60 -7.47
CA LEU A 100 -3.01 8.22 -7.94
C LEU A 100 -4.43 7.78 -8.25
N LYS A 101 -4.83 7.88 -9.52
CA LYS A 101 -6.12 7.36 -9.99
C LYS A 101 -6.02 5.88 -10.29
N LYS A 102 -6.99 5.10 -9.80
CA LYS A 102 -6.99 3.64 -9.88
C LYS A 102 -8.38 3.04 -9.93
N THR A 103 -8.47 1.82 -10.42
CA THR A 103 -9.64 0.94 -10.30
C THR A 103 -9.41 -0.05 -9.17
N ASN A 104 -10.41 -0.21 -8.30
CA ASN A 104 -10.43 -1.18 -7.21
C ASN A 104 -11.03 -2.50 -7.72
N ILE A 105 -10.29 -3.61 -7.57
CA ILE A 105 -10.65 -4.94 -8.09
C ILE A 105 -10.85 -5.86 -6.89
N PRO A 106 -12.10 -6.29 -6.59
CA PRO A 106 -12.32 -7.22 -5.50
C PRO A 106 -11.65 -8.57 -5.79
N HIS A 107 -10.93 -9.10 -4.83
CA HIS A 107 -10.27 -10.40 -4.87
C HIS A 107 -10.76 -11.28 -3.73
N PHE A 108 -11.25 -12.46 -4.06
CA PHE A 108 -11.79 -13.42 -3.10
C PHE A 108 -10.82 -14.59 -2.96
N GLU A 109 -10.30 -14.81 -1.76
CA GLU A 109 -9.47 -15.97 -1.44
C GLU A 109 -10.32 -17.19 -1.04
N SER A 110 -11.45 -16.95 -0.39
CA SER A 110 -12.42 -17.95 0.04
C SER A 110 -13.81 -17.34 0.06
N VAL A 111 -14.84 -18.19 -0.07
CA VAL A 111 -16.25 -17.78 0.03
C VAL A 111 -16.64 -17.30 1.43
N ASP A 112 -15.88 -17.70 2.44
CA ASP A 112 -16.16 -17.40 3.85
C ASP A 112 -15.38 -16.17 4.35
N CYS A 113 -14.49 -15.60 3.52
CA CYS A 113 -13.69 -14.44 3.88
C CYS A 113 -14.16 -13.17 3.18
N ALA A 114 -14.03 -12.04 3.87
CA ALA A 114 -14.30 -10.75 3.26
C ALA A 114 -13.37 -10.52 2.04
N PRO A 115 -13.86 -9.92 0.96
CA PRO A 115 -13.04 -9.65 -0.22
C PRO A 115 -11.89 -8.70 0.14
N ARG A 116 -10.73 -8.98 -0.44
CA ARG A 116 -9.61 -8.04 -0.52
C ARG A 116 -9.71 -7.21 -1.77
N TYR A 117 -8.95 -6.15 -1.84
CA TYR A 117 -8.94 -5.30 -3.03
C TYR A 117 -7.52 -5.23 -3.59
N PHE A 118 -7.36 -5.72 -4.81
CA PHE A 118 -6.25 -5.36 -5.67
C PHE A 118 -6.59 -4.05 -6.38
N HIS A 119 -5.59 -3.40 -6.96
CA HIS A 119 -5.82 -2.16 -7.67
C HIS A 119 -5.08 -2.16 -9.00
N ARG A 120 -5.66 -1.45 -9.97
CA ARG A 120 -4.97 -1.15 -11.22
C ARG A 120 -4.82 0.36 -11.34
N ILE A 121 -3.58 0.82 -11.44
CA ILE A 121 -3.26 2.23 -11.64
C ILE A 121 -3.68 2.62 -13.05
N GLU A 122 -4.53 3.62 -13.17
CA GLU A 122 -4.97 4.20 -14.44
C GLU A 122 -4.10 5.39 -14.84
N LYS A 123 -3.78 6.23 -13.85
CA LYS A 123 -3.04 7.47 -14.06
C LYS A 123 -2.33 7.88 -12.78
N VAL A 124 -1.15 8.47 -12.93
CA VAL A 124 -0.45 9.14 -11.85
C VAL A 124 -0.01 10.52 -12.33
N THR A 125 -0.17 11.53 -11.47
CA THR A 125 0.31 12.90 -11.70
C THR A 125 0.91 13.45 -10.41
N CYS A 126 1.76 14.45 -10.51
CA CYS A 126 2.36 15.13 -9.36
C CYS A 126 2.57 16.62 -9.62
N THR A 127 2.69 17.38 -8.54
CA THR A 127 3.33 18.70 -8.58
C THR A 127 4.83 18.50 -8.83
N ARG A 128 5.53 19.57 -9.19
CA ARG A 128 6.94 19.49 -9.58
C ARG A 128 7.79 20.52 -8.82
N HIS A 129 7.72 20.51 -7.49
CA HIS A 129 8.58 21.35 -6.67
C HIS A 129 9.93 20.67 -6.45
N THR A 130 9.92 19.48 -5.86
CA THR A 130 11.10 18.62 -5.64
C THR A 130 11.14 17.45 -6.62
N LEU A 131 9.96 16.93 -7.00
CA LEU A 131 9.82 15.93 -8.06
C LEU A 131 10.10 16.58 -9.44
N ASP A 132 10.78 15.87 -10.31
CA ASP A 132 10.90 16.17 -11.74
C ASP A 132 9.81 15.44 -12.51
N SER A 133 9.66 14.14 -12.28
CA SER A 133 8.66 13.32 -12.96
C SER A 133 8.28 12.08 -12.14
N ILE A 134 7.16 11.46 -12.53
CA ILE A 134 6.62 10.24 -11.95
C ILE A 134 6.16 9.31 -13.07
N ILE A 135 6.51 8.01 -12.98
CA ILE A 135 6.22 7.02 -14.02
C ILE A 135 5.60 5.77 -13.41
N ILE A 136 4.55 5.26 -14.04
CA ILE A 136 3.98 3.94 -13.74
C ILE A 136 4.89 2.88 -14.36
N LYS A 137 5.56 2.08 -13.53
CA LYS A 137 6.37 0.94 -13.96
C LYS A 137 5.54 -0.34 -14.06
N ASN A 138 4.69 -0.57 -13.06
CA ASN A 138 3.73 -1.67 -13.03
C ASN A 138 2.39 -1.14 -12.54
N SER A 139 1.36 -1.26 -13.37
CA SER A 139 0.01 -0.77 -13.05
C SER A 139 -0.73 -1.67 -12.06
N GLU A 140 -0.37 -2.94 -11.94
CA GLU A 140 -1.06 -3.88 -11.06
C GLU A 140 -0.50 -3.78 -9.64
N ILE A 141 -1.38 -3.52 -8.67
CA ILE A 141 -1.06 -3.53 -7.24
C ILE A 141 -1.73 -4.75 -6.62
N THR A 142 -0.91 -5.72 -6.27
CA THR A 142 -1.30 -7.01 -5.70
C THR A 142 -0.42 -7.31 -4.49
N TYR A 143 -0.35 -8.56 -4.04
CA TYR A 143 0.61 -8.99 -3.01
C TYR A 143 2.07 -8.95 -3.48
N ASP A 144 2.31 -8.97 -4.79
CA ASP A 144 3.66 -8.90 -5.34
C ASP A 144 4.15 -7.44 -5.42
N THR A 145 5.08 -7.11 -4.55
CA THR A 145 5.74 -5.79 -4.49
C THR A 145 7.18 -5.81 -5.00
N THR A 146 7.66 -6.93 -5.56
CA THR A 146 9.08 -7.13 -5.89
C THR A 146 9.61 -6.13 -6.92
N GLY A 147 8.81 -5.79 -7.93
CA GLY A 147 9.22 -4.92 -9.05
C GLY A 147 9.09 -3.44 -8.82
N GLY A 148 8.35 -3.01 -7.79
CA GLY A 148 7.89 -1.63 -7.60
C GLY A 148 6.83 -1.22 -8.62
N ASN A 149 5.87 -0.39 -8.21
CA ASN A 149 4.77 0.07 -9.03
C ASN A 149 5.06 1.42 -9.69
N ILE A 150 5.68 2.33 -8.94
CA ILE A 150 5.90 3.71 -9.34
C ILE A 150 7.37 4.08 -9.23
N LEU A 151 7.89 4.76 -10.23
CA LEU A 151 9.21 5.36 -10.22
C LEU A 151 9.08 6.87 -9.98
N LEU A 152 9.81 7.36 -8.98
CA LEU A 152 9.91 8.77 -8.63
C LEU A 152 11.27 9.32 -9.08
N TYR A 153 11.24 10.38 -9.86
CA TYR A 153 12.45 11.10 -10.27
C TYR A 153 12.48 12.43 -9.54
N PHE A 154 13.47 12.59 -8.68
CA PHE A 154 13.68 13.83 -7.95
C PHE A 154 14.64 14.74 -8.69
N LYS A 155 14.49 16.06 -8.51
CA LYS A 155 15.47 17.05 -8.94
C LYS A 155 16.77 16.87 -8.15
N SER A 156 17.91 17.20 -8.76
CA SER A 156 19.19 17.13 -8.07
C SER A 156 19.23 18.09 -6.87
N GLY A 157 19.73 17.63 -5.73
CA GLY A 157 19.86 18.43 -4.51
C GLY A 157 18.92 17.99 -3.36
N HIS A 158 18.26 16.85 -3.51
CA HIS A 158 17.40 16.23 -2.47
C HIS A 158 17.84 14.83 -2.13
#